data_109047e1f7f846498362a6efb39b0d12
#
_entry.id   109047e1f7f846498362a6efb39b0d12
#
_cell.length_a   1.000
_cell.length_b   1.000
_cell.length_c   1.000
_cell.angle_alpha   90.00
_cell.angle_beta   90.00
_cell.angle_gamma   90.00
#
_symmetry.space_group_name_H-M   'P 1'
#
loop_
_entity.id
_entity.type
_entity.pdbx_description
1 polymer ?
#
loop_
_entity_poly.entity_id
_entity_poly.type
_entity_poly.pdbx_seq_one_letter_code
_entity_poly.pdbx_strand_id
1 'polypeptide(L)'
;MNKQSYQEEFDMNTSFISTQQIKDLINEQKFTSTQEIMNCMKNMFADILEQTLQAEMDQHLGYEHAERRNDDAKKNYRNGSVKRTMKTQLGEVEINVPRDRNGEFEPKIISKYQRNADGIEERILSLYAAGMSTRDIKEQIKGLYDVEISEGLVSKISERILPEVKQWQDRPLEACYPFVFMDAIHYKIREDHQVVTKAAYVILGINEDGIKEVLGLWVGASESAKYWMGVLNELKSRGVQNVSLFCVDGLTGFKEAIMAVYPKARIQRCIIHQIRSSTRFVSYKHIKEFMKDLKQVYQANTEEQAMSQLAAFGEKWEKQYPTAVHSWEENWDILSTYFDYPVEIRKIIYTTNAIEGLNRQFRKVTKTKNVFPNDDSLRKMLYLAIQNLSSRWTQRCRNWDLIINQLRIMDSSEE
;
A
#
# COMPACT_ATOMS: atom_id res chain seq x y z
N MET A 1 -12.13 45.83 -9.46
CA MET A 1 -11.20 45.98 -8.34
C MET A 1 -10.45 44.68 -8.16
N ASN A 2 -9.19 44.69 -8.65
CA ASN A 2 -8.31 43.57 -8.65
C ASN A 2 -7.86 43.18 -7.23
N LYS A 3 -8.05 41.91 -6.85
CA LYS A 3 -7.26 41.25 -5.80
C LYS A 3 -6.23 40.37 -6.46
N GLN A 4 -5.04 40.90 -6.70
CA GLN A 4 -3.84 40.13 -6.94
C GLN A 4 -3.44 39.47 -5.60
N SER A 5 -3.58 38.18 -5.51
CA SER A 5 -2.94 37.34 -4.48
C SER A 5 -1.50 37.09 -4.93
N TYR A 6 -0.55 37.69 -4.22
CA TYR A 6 0.86 37.32 -4.31
C TYR A 6 1.03 35.92 -3.71
N GLN A 7 1.13 34.89 -4.55
CA GLN A 7 1.83 33.66 -4.20
C GLN A 7 3.30 33.89 -4.59
N GLU A 8 4.13 34.18 -3.61
CA GLU A 8 5.58 34.04 -3.77
C GLU A 8 5.87 32.53 -3.83
N GLU A 9 6.11 32.02 -5.05
CA GLU A 9 6.77 30.73 -5.26
C GLU A 9 8.19 30.85 -4.71
N PHE A 10 8.44 30.12 -3.61
CA PHE A 10 9.77 29.94 -3.06
C PHE A 10 10.56 29.09 -4.06
N ASP A 11 11.45 29.73 -4.81
CA ASP A 11 12.36 29.07 -5.77
C ASP A 11 13.43 28.29 -4.98
N MET A 12 13.19 26.98 -4.79
CA MET A 12 14.04 26.07 -3.99
C MET A 12 15.42 25.83 -4.61
N ASN A 13 15.78 26.52 -5.69
CA ASN A 13 17.05 26.34 -6.39
C ASN A 13 18.09 27.43 -6.07
N THR A 14 17.81 28.36 -5.19
CA THR A 14 18.78 29.37 -4.75
C THR A 14 19.69 28.78 -3.68
N SER A 15 20.99 28.63 -3.98
CA SER A 15 22.01 28.30 -3.00
C SER A 15 22.06 29.38 -1.90
N PHE A 16 21.60 29.07 -0.68
CA PHE A 16 21.61 29.98 0.48
C PHE A 16 23.01 30.38 0.93
N ILE A 17 24.05 29.64 0.49
CA ILE A 17 25.45 29.92 0.78
C ILE A 17 26.14 30.23 -0.54
N SER A 18 26.74 31.40 -0.65
CA SER A 18 27.48 31.79 -1.86
C SER A 18 28.73 30.91 -2.07
N THR A 19 29.13 30.75 -3.32
CA THR A 19 30.38 30.02 -3.63
C THR A 19 31.60 30.59 -2.91
N GLN A 20 31.63 31.89 -2.61
CA GLN A 20 32.68 32.52 -1.84
C GLN A 20 32.67 32.06 -0.37
N GLN A 21 31.51 32.05 0.26
CA GLN A 21 31.36 31.57 1.66
C GLN A 21 31.77 30.10 1.81
N ILE A 22 31.45 29.25 0.78
CA ILE A 22 31.90 27.85 0.78
C ILE A 22 33.45 27.77 0.69
N LYS A 23 34.08 28.60 -0.16
CA LYS A 23 35.55 28.65 -0.26
C LYS A 23 36.21 29.11 1.05
N ASP A 24 35.64 30.12 1.68
CA ASP A 24 36.14 30.64 2.95
C ASP A 24 36.04 29.57 4.05
N LEU A 25 34.90 28.86 4.14
CA LEU A 25 34.71 27.73 5.03
C LEU A 25 35.71 26.60 4.81
N ILE A 26 35.98 26.24 3.55
CA ILE A 26 36.95 25.20 3.21
C ILE A 26 38.40 25.64 3.63
N ASN A 27 38.75 26.90 3.41
CA ASN A 27 40.04 27.44 3.75
C ASN A 27 40.26 27.52 5.26
N GLU A 28 39.21 27.87 6.03
CA GLU A 28 39.27 27.96 7.49
C GLU A 28 39.36 26.59 8.15
N GLN A 29 38.52 25.65 7.74
CA GLN A 29 38.35 24.33 8.38
C GLN A 29 39.38 23.29 7.89
N LYS A 30 39.94 23.46 6.67
CA LYS A 30 40.96 22.56 6.06
C LYS A 30 40.57 21.08 6.14
N PHE A 31 39.36 20.76 5.71
CA PHE A 31 38.82 19.40 5.74
C PHE A 31 39.78 18.37 5.14
N THR A 32 40.01 17.27 5.86
CA THR A 32 40.86 16.16 5.44
C THR A 32 40.05 14.91 5.09
N SER A 33 38.77 14.85 5.52
CA SER A 33 37.89 13.72 5.29
C SER A 33 36.42 14.14 5.05
N THR A 34 35.66 13.27 4.37
CA THR A 34 34.21 13.45 4.22
C THR A 34 33.48 13.45 5.55
N GLN A 35 34.02 12.75 6.57
CA GLN A 35 33.44 12.72 7.92
C GLN A 35 33.53 14.10 8.60
N GLU A 36 34.63 14.81 8.41
CA GLU A 36 34.79 16.18 8.93
C GLU A 36 33.81 17.15 8.27
N ILE A 37 33.58 17.00 6.97
CA ILE A 37 32.55 17.79 6.23
C ILE A 37 31.15 17.48 6.82
N MET A 38 30.83 16.20 7.02
CA MET A 38 29.53 15.80 7.63
C MET A 38 29.36 16.36 9.04
N ASN A 39 30.41 16.35 9.86
CA ASN A 39 30.40 16.94 11.22
C ASN A 39 30.20 18.46 11.16
N CYS A 40 30.83 19.13 10.20
CA CYS A 40 30.65 20.57 10.00
C CYS A 40 29.19 20.88 9.59
N MET A 41 28.61 20.14 8.63
CA MET A 41 27.21 20.28 8.23
C MET A 41 26.25 20.03 9.39
N LYS A 42 26.54 19.05 10.24
CA LYS A 42 25.79 18.73 11.44
C LYS A 42 25.77 19.91 12.43
N ASN A 43 26.93 20.52 12.67
CA ASN A 43 27.03 21.69 13.54
C ASN A 43 26.31 22.90 12.96
N MET A 44 26.47 23.18 11.66
CA MET A 44 25.74 24.25 10.96
C MET A 44 24.22 24.05 11.05
N PHE A 45 23.76 22.81 10.93
CA PHE A 45 22.34 22.49 11.08
C PHE A 45 21.85 22.78 12.50
N ALA A 46 22.64 22.42 13.53
CA ALA A 46 22.34 22.74 14.92
C ALA A 46 22.23 24.27 15.14
N ASP A 47 23.21 25.03 14.64
CA ASP A 47 23.26 26.49 14.78
C ASP A 47 22.06 27.16 14.10
N ILE A 48 21.69 26.72 12.89
CA ILE A 48 20.52 27.23 12.17
C ILE A 48 19.24 26.97 12.98
N LEU A 49 19.07 25.75 13.51
CA LEU A 49 17.92 25.42 14.33
C LEU A 49 17.86 26.26 15.61
N GLU A 50 18.98 26.45 16.30
CA GLU A 50 19.04 27.27 17.52
C GLU A 50 18.71 28.73 17.22
N GLN A 51 19.23 29.32 16.14
CA GLN A 51 18.92 30.67 15.73
C GLN A 51 17.44 30.83 15.36
N THR A 52 16.86 29.85 14.67
CA THR A 52 15.43 29.88 14.34
C THR A 52 14.57 29.79 15.61
N LEU A 53 14.93 28.94 16.57
CA LEU A 53 14.24 28.85 17.86
C LEU A 53 14.35 30.14 18.67
N GLN A 54 15.49 30.86 18.59
CA GLN A 54 15.66 32.17 19.21
C GLN A 54 14.76 33.20 18.55
N ALA A 55 14.68 33.22 17.20
CA ALA A 55 13.78 34.14 16.48
C ALA A 55 12.30 33.86 16.81
N GLU A 56 11.87 32.60 16.93
CA GLU A 56 10.51 32.26 17.40
C GLU A 56 10.25 32.74 18.83
N MET A 57 11.26 32.63 19.73
CA MET A 57 11.18 33.12 21.10
C MET A 57 11.08 34.65 21.12
N ASP A 58 11.85 35.38 20.28
CA ASP A 58 11.82 36.82 20.15
C ASP A 58 10.42 37.26 19.69
N GLN A 59 9.85 36.59 18.72
CA GLN A 59 8.49 36.85 18.24
C GLN A 59 7.44 36.57 19.32
N HIS A 60 7.58 35.49 20.08
CA HIS A 60 6.68 35.13 21.17
C HIS A 60 6.68 36.14 22.30
N LEU A 61 7.86 36.59 22.70
CA LEU A 61 8.02 37.57 23.78
C LEU A 61 7.83 39.00 23.31
N GLY A 62 7.99 39.27 21.99
CA GLY A 62 7.88 40.59 21.38
C GLY A 62 9.08 41.51 21.67
N TYR A 63 10.27 40.98 21.93
CA TYR A 63 11.53 41.71 22.09
C TYR A 63 12.72 40.81 21.76
N GLU A 64 13.84 41.41 21.29
CA GLU A 64 15.06 40.69 20.94
C GLU A 64 15.91 40.32 22.16
N HIS A 65 16.81 39.35 22.00
CA HIS A 65 17.61 38.76 23.09
C HIS A 65 18.46 39.78 23.86
N ALA A 66 18.94 40.84 23.23
CA ALA A 66 19.83 41.85 23.82
C ALA A 66 19.12 43.12 24.28
N GLU A 67 17.83 43.26 24.13
CA GLU A 67 17.09 44.47 24.40
C GLU A 67 16.78 44.62 25.89
N ARG A 68 17.25 45.74 26.52
CA ARG A 68 16.89 46.10 27.89
C ARG A 68 15.49 46.75 27.87
N ARG A 69 14.55 46.10 28.49
CA ARG A 69 13.17 46.65 28.61
C ARG A 69 13.00 47.53 29.82
N ASN A 70 12.39 48.70 29.58
CA ASN A 70 11.94 49.65 30.62
C ASN A 70 10.43 49.53 30.90
N ASP A 71 9.76 48.47 30.45
CA ASP A 71 8.30 48.35 30.52
C ASP A 71 7.83 47.21 31.41
N ASP A 72 7.25 47.55 32.56
CA ASP A 72 6.75 46.59 33.59
C ASP A 72 5.44 45.87 33.13
N ALA A 73 4.93 46.15 31.94
CA ALA A 73 3.60 45.73 31.53
C ALA A 73 3.52 44.26 31.04
N LYS A 74 4.64 43.57 30.74
CA LYS A 74 4.61 42.17 30.28
C LYS A 74 5.25 41.24 31.28
N LYS A 75 4.46 40.28 31.76
CA LYS A 75 4.81 39.33 32.84
C LYS A 75 5.66 38.13 32.41
N ASN A 76 6.11 38.02 31.13
CA ASN A 76 6.84 36.86 30.64
C ASN A 76 8.25 37.21 30.17
N TYR A 77 9.25 36.41 30.57
CA TYR A 77 10.69 36.63 30.32
C TYR A 77 11.35 35.34 29.85
N ARG A 78 12.53 35.46 29.19
CA ARG A 78 13.39 34.33 28.91
C ARG A 78 13.83 33.64 30.20
N ASN A 79 13.82 32.31 30.22
CA ASN A 79 14.19 31.49 31.37
C ASN A 79 15.24 30.42 31.00
N GLY A 80 16.32 30.87 30.35
CA GLY A 80 17.40 29.99 29.90
C GLY A 80 17.00 29.08 28.74
N SER A 81 17.74 28.00 28.58
CA SER A 81 17.51 26.98 27.55
C SER A 81 17.63 25.56 28.14
N VAL A 82 17.09 24.59 27.43
CA VAL A 82 17.25 23.17 27.77
C VAL A 82 17.95 22.47 26.62
N LYS A 83 19.00 21.75 26.92
CA LYS A 83 19.66 20.87 25.96
C LYS A 83 18.72 19.75 25.54
N ARG A 84 18.59 19.53 24.23
CA ARG A 84 17.82 18.44 23.64
C ARG A 84 18.63 17.78 22.54
N THR A 85 18.71 16.47 22.57
CA THR A 85 19.29 15.69 21.47
C THR A 85 18.20 15.40 20.44
N MET A 86 18.44 15.83 19.19
CA MET A 86 17.61 15.56 18.04
C MET A 86 18.27 14.51 17.16
N LYS A 87 17.48 13.52 16.72
CA LYS A 87 17.89 12.50 15.74
C LYS A 87 17.59 13.00 14.36
N THR A 88 18.62 13.18 13.54
CA THR A 88 18.51 13.73 12.17
C THR A 88 19.11 12.77 11.15
N GLN A 89 18.93 13.05 9.86
CA GLN A 89 19.61 12.31 8.79
C GLN A 89 21.15 12.50 8.81
N LEU A 90 21.64 13.53 9.50
CA LEU A 90 23.08 13.80 9.70
C LEU A 90 23.63 13.16 10.99
N GLY A 91 22.81 12.38 11.70
CA GLY A 91 23.13 11.81 13.00
C GLY A 91 22.46 12.53 14.17
N GLU A 92 22.89 12.23 15.40
CA GLU A 92 22.38 12.92 16.61
C GLU A 92 22.96 14.32 16.72
N VAL A 93 22.09 15.32 16.90
CA VAL A 93 22.45 16.74 17.02
C VAL A 93 21.97 17.24 18.37
N GLU A 94 22.85 17.86 19.16
CA GLU A 94 22.46 18.57 20.37
C GLU A 94 22.06 20.00 20.03
N ILE A 95 20.93 20.46 20.54
CA ILE A 95 20.41 21.80 20.38
C ILE A 95 19.96 22.38 21.71
N ASN A 96 20.06 23.71 21.85
CA ASN A 96 19.59 24.45 23.01
C ASN A 96 18.22 25.07 22.71
N VAL A 97 17.16 24.48 23.26
CA VAL A 97 15.79 24.98 23.10
C VAL A 97 15.51 26.05 24.14
N PRO A 98 15.21 27.30 23.75
CA PRO A 98 14.93 28.38 24.67
C PRO A 98 13.63 28.14 25.45
N ARG A 99 13.53 28.70 26.66
CA ARG A 99 12.35 28.63 27.51
C ARG A 99 11.95 30.03 27.99
N ASP A 100 10.67 30.23 28.12
CA ASP A 100 10.10 31.37 28.80
C ASP A 100 9.77 31.04 30.27
N ARG A 101 9.56 32.06 31.09
CA ARG A 101 9.29 31.89 32.53
C ARG A 101 7.92 31.26 32.79
N ASN A 102 6.93 31.56 31.97
CA ASN A 102 5.55 31.08 32.15
C ASN A 102 5.39 29.67 31.57
N GLY A 103 6.34 29.14 30.73
CA GLY A 103 6.22 27.86 30.07
C GLY A 103 5.19 27.81 28.93
N GLU A 104 4.81 28.97 28.42
CA GLU A 104 3.82 29.14 27.35
C GLU A 104 4.42 29.05 25.94
N PHE A 105 5.74 29.19 25.83
CA PHE A 105 6.44 29.08 24.56
C PHE A 105 6.37 27.68 23.97
N GLU A 106 5.74 27.56 22.82
CA GLU A 106 5.69 26.34 22.02
C GLU A 106 6.35 26.60 20.66
N PRO A 107 7.58 26.11 20.43
CA PRO A 107 8.25 26.25 19.16
C PRO A 107 7.46 25.59 18.03
N LYS A 108 7.36 26.27 16.88
CA LYS A 108 6.68 25.76 15.68
C LYS A 108 7.59 24.82 14.89
N ILE A 109 8.90 25.16 14.79
CA ILE A 109 9.86 24.38 14.02
C ILE A 109 10.20 23.03 14.66
N ILE A 110 10.10 22.94 15.99
CA ILE A 110 10.35 21.70 16.75
C ILE A 110 9.26 21.57 17.79
N SER A 111 8.31 20.67 17.57
CA SER A 111 7.21 20.46 18.52
C SER A 111 7.70 20.01 19.90
N LYS A 112 6.95 20.36 20.94
CA LYS A 112 7.22 19.91 22.32
C LYS A 112 7.28 18.39 22.34
N TYR A 113 8.40 17.82 22.84
CA TYR A 113 8.69 16.38 22.85
C TYR A 113 9.12 15.72 21.52
N GLN A 114 9.23 16.45 20.42
CA GLN A 114 9.80 15.91 19.18
C GLN A 114 11.30 15.63 19.39
N ARG A 115 11.70 14.38 19.16
CA ARG A 115 13.12 13.92 19.29
C ARG A 115 13.72 13.49 17.95
N ASN A 116 12.90 13.36 16.93
CA ASN A 116 13.34 12.99 15.59
C ASN A 116 13.09 14.19 14.67
N ALA A 117 14.09 14.55 13.88
CA ALA A 117 13.87 15.49 12.78
C ALA A 117 13.05 14.79 11.69
N ASP A 118 12.27 15.55 10.95
CA ASP A 118 11.55 15.05 9.80
C ASP A 118 12.52 14.35 8.82
N GLY A 119 12.10 13.24 8.25
CA GLY A 119 12.92 12.43 7.35
C GLY A 119 13.41 11.09 7.93
N ILE A 120 13.75 10.98 9.22
CA ILE A 120 14.05 9.65 9.81
C ILE A 120 12.78 8.82 9.94
N GLU A 121 11.68 9.43 10.36
CA GLU A 121 10.38 8.75 10.47
C GLU A 121 9.90 8.26 9.09
N GLU A 122 9.97 9.12 8.07
CA GLU A 122 9.65 8.74 6.68
C GLU A 122 10.56 7.62 6.17
N ARG A 123 11.83 7.65 6.53
CA ARG A 123 12.77 6.58 6.17
C ARG A 123 12.43 5.26 6.84
N ILE A 124 12.09 5.29 8.13
CA ILE A 124 11.60 4.12 8.86
C ILE A 124 10.35 3.55 8.19
N LEU A 125 9.38 4.39 7.82
CA LEU A 125 8.17 3.97 7.11
C LEU A 125 8.48 3.38 5.74
N SER A 126 9.40 3.97 4.99
CA SER A 126 9.84 3.47 3.69
C SER A 126 10.50 2.09 3.80
N LEU A 127 11.36 1.87 4.78
CA LEU A 127 12.01 0.57 5.05
C LEU A 127 10.99 -0.47 5.54
N TYR A 128 10.02 -0.05 6.36
CA TYR A 128 8.92 -0.90 6.80
C TYR A 128 8.04 -1.31 5.60
N ALA A 129 7.72 -0.38 4.72
CA ALA A 129 6.98 -0.64 3.48
C ALA A 129 7.73 -1.58 2.51
N ALA A 130 9.06 -1.56 2.53
CA ALA A 130 9.90 -2.49 1.78
C ALA A 130 9.90 -3.92 2.37
N GLY A 131 9.28 -4.14 3.54
CA GLY A 131 9.13 -5.45 4.17
C GLY A 131 10.19 -5.77 5.23
N MET A 132 11.00 -4.81 5.64
CA MET A 132 12.01 -5.03 6.67
C MET A 132 11.37 -5.26 8.05
N SER A 133 12.01 -6.09 8.88
CA SER A 133 11.60 -6.24 10.27
C SER A 133 11.97 -5.00 11.10
N THR A 134 11.35 -4.81 12.27
CA THR A 134 11.69 -3.71 13.18
C THR A 134 13.16 -3.75 13.61
N ARG A 135 13.71 -4.96 13.77
CA ARG A 135 15.11 -5.18 14.08
C ARG A 135 16.04 -4.77 12.93
N ASP A 136 15.72 -5.22 11.70
CA ASP A 136 16.54 -4.86 10.53
C ASP A 136 16.51 -3.35 10.27
N ILE A 137 15.35 -2.70 10.48
CA ILE A 137 15.21 -1.24 10.37
C ILE A 137 16.11 -0.54 11.39
N LYS A 138 16.11 -1.01 12.65
CA LYS A 138 17.01 -0.48 13.68
C LYS A 138 18.48 -0.56 13.25
N GLU A 139 18.91 -1.73 12.77
CA GLU A 139 20.28 -1.96 12.32
C GLU A 139 20.61 -1.09 11.09
N GLN A 140 19.70 -0.98 10.14
CA GLN A 140 19.87 -0.15 8.93
C GLN A 140 19.97 1.34 9.25
N ILE A 141 19.10 1.86 10.13
CA ILE A 141 19.14 3.27 10.55
C ILE A 141 20.45 3.57 11.30
N LYS A 142 20.90 2.67 12.18
CA LYS A 142 22.19 2.80 12.86
C LYS A 142 23.35 2.81 11.86
N GLY A 143 23.35 1.91 10.87
CA GLY A 143 24.42 1.82 9.86
C GLY A 143 24.49 3.02 8.91
N LEU A 144 23.34 3.63 8.57
CA LEU A 144 23.28 4.73 7.61
C LEU A 144 23.46 6.12 8.25
N TYR A 145 22.95 6.30 9.47
CA TYR A 145 22.85 7.62 10.10
C TYR A 145 23.56 7.73 11.45
N ASP A 146 24.17 6.63 11.91
CA ASP A 146 24.78 6.53 13.26
C ASP A 146 23.81 6.94 14.39
N VAL A 147 22.51 6.64 14.19
CA VAL A 147 21.43 6.96 15.13
C VAL A 147 20.90 5.69 15.76
N GLU A 148 20.93 5.61 17.08
CA GLU A 148 20.32 4.49 17.80
C GLU A 148 18.82 4.70 18.00
N ILE A 149 18.04 3.77 17.47
CA ILE A 149 16.60 3.70 17.67
C ILE A 149 16.22 2.37 18.32
N SER A 150 15.10 2.33 19.05
CA SER A 150 14.56 1.08 19.58
C SER A 150 13.55 0.45 18.62
N GLU A 151 13.39 -0.87 18.68
CA GLU A 151 12.33 -1.56 17.93
C GLU A 151 10.93 -1.06 18.30
N GLY A 152 10.73 -0.68 19.59
CA GLY A 152 9.48 -0.07 20.05
C GLY A 152 9.19 1.28 19.39
N LEU A 153 10.24 2.10 19.10
CA LEU A 153 10.06 3.34 18.35
C LEU A 153 9.64 3.07 16.92
N VAL A 154 10.24 2.09 16.25
CA VAL A 154 9.84 1.66 14.89
C VAL A 154 8.38 1.21 14.87
N SER A 155 7.96 0.41 15.86
CA SER A 155 6.55 0.00 16.02
C SER A 155 5.64 1.21 16.17
N LYS A 156 5.97 2.12 17.09
CA LYS A 156 5.17 3.33 17.36
C LYS A 156 5.04 4.24 16.14
N ILE A 157 6.11 4.43 15.38
CA ILE A 157 6.08 5.20 14.13
C ILE A 157 5.17 4.51 13.12
N SER A 158 5.32 3.18 12.95
CA SER A 158 4.46 2.43 12.02
C SER A 158 2.98 2.41 12.43
N GLU A 159 2.65 2.54 13.71
CA GLU A 159 1.27 2.61 14.20
C GLU A 159 0.55 3.90 13.78
N ARG A 160 1.27 4.98 13.54
CA ARG A 160 0.70 6.24 13.05
C ARG A 160 0.03 6.14 11.69
N ILE A 161 0.30 5.06 10.93
CA ILE A 161 -0.34 4.80 9.64
C ILE A 161 -1.77 4.25 9.80
N LEU A 162 -2.13 3.67 10.95
CA LEU A 162 -3.43 3.03 11.13
C LEU A 162 -4.64 3.94 10.83
N PRO A 163 -4.66 5.23 11.24
CA PRO A 163 -5.72 6.15 10.84
C PRO A 163 -5.82 6.32 9.32
N GLU A 164 -4.68 6.39 8.62
CA GLU A 164 -4.63 6.51 7.15
C GLU A 164 -5.14 5.23 6.48
N VAL A 165 -4.76 4.06 7.02
CA VAL A 165 -5.28 2.76 6.56
C VAL A 165 -6.80 2.73 6.66
N LYS A 166 -7.35 3.19 7.79
CA LYS A 166 -8.79 3.25 8.00
C LYS A 166 -9.46 4.24 7.04
N GLN A 167 -8.93 5.46 6.93
CA GLN A 167 -9.45 6.46 6.00
C GLN A 167 -9.44 5.96 4.55
N TRP A 168 -8.35 5.30 4.15
CA TRP A 168 -8.26 4.68 2.83
C TRP A 168 -9.27 3.55 2.63
N GLN A 169 -9.47 2.70 3.63
CA GLN A 169 -10.44 1.60 3.58
C GLN A 169 -11.87 2.14 3.50
N ASP A 170 -12.19 3.20 4.22
CA ASP A 170 -13.54 3.78 4.30
C ASP A 170 -13.83 4.82 3.19
N ARG A 171 -12.86 5.10 2.30
CA ARG A 171 -13.03 6.12 1.26
C ARG A 171 -14.18 5.82 0.31
N PRO A 172 -14.86 6.84 -0.23
CA PRO A 172 -15.82 6.67 -1.33
C PRO A 172 -15.16 6.03 -2.55
N LEU A 173 -15.91 5.21 -3.26
CA LEU A 173 -15.50 4.54 -4.49
C LEU A 173 -16.35 5.03 -5.66
N GLU A 174 -15.90 4.79 -6.90
CA GLU A 174 -16.67 5.08 -8.09
C GLU A 174 -17.93 4.20 -8.15
N ALA A 175 -18.95 4.67 -8.84
CA ALA A 175 -20.22 3.95 -8.94
C ALA A 175 -20.15 2.71 -9.83
N CYS A 176 -19.23 2.68 -10.79
CA CYS A 176 -19.10 1.60 -11.76
C CYS A 176 -17.66 1.07 -11.86
N TYR A 177 -17.53 -0.23 -11.74
CA TYR A 177 -16.30 -0.97 -12.03
C TYR A 177 -16.62 -2.12 -12.98
N PRO A 178 -16.35 -1.97 -14.30
CA PRO A 178 -16.61 -3.02 -15.29
C PRO A 178 -16.04 -4.39 -14.91
N PHE A 179 -14.82 -4.42 -14.35
CA PHE A 179 -14.19 -5.65 -13.90
C PHE A 179 -13.72 -5.52 -12.45
N VAL A 180 -14.09 -6.50 -11.64
CA VAL A 180 -13.66 -6.62 -10.23
C VAL A 180 -13.00 -7.97 -10.02
N PHE A 181 -11.77 -7.97 -9.51
CA PHE A 181 -11.00 -9.17 -9.18
C PHE A 181 -10.95 -9.35 -7.67
N MET A 182 -11.24 -10.56 -7.21
CA MET A 182 -11.21 -10.92 -5.79
C MET A 182 -10.27 -12.10 -5.58
N ASP A 183 -9.38 -11.99 -4.59
CA ASP A 183 -8.42 -13.02 -4.24
C ASP A 183 -8.08 -12.99 -2.76
N ALA A 184 -7.51 -14.08 -2.26
CA ALA A 184 -7.11 -14.23 -0.86
C ALA A 184 -5.68 -14.77 -0.74
N ILE A 185 -4.93 -14.20 0.21
CA ILE A 185 -3.60 -14.69 0.57
C ILE A 185 -3.58 -15.04 2.05
N HIS A 186 -3.11 -16.24 2.37
CA HIS A 186 -3.04 -16.72 3.74
C HIS A 186 -1.75 -16.31 4.41
N TYR A 187 -1.86 -15.83 5.66
CA TYR A 187 -0.78 -15.42 6.52
C TYR A 187 -0.89 -16.04 7.91
N LYS A 188 0.25 -16.29 8.54
CA LYS A 188 0.31 -16.69 9.95
C LYS A 188 0.34 -15.45 10.83
N ILE A 189 -0.60 -15.39 11.78
CA ILE A 189 -0.77 -14.25 12.69
C ILE A 189 -0.84 -14.78 14.11
N ARG A 190 -0.26 -14.04 15.05
CA ARG A 190 -0.38 -14.37 16.48
C ARG A 190 -1.66 -13.76 17.02
N GLU A 191 -2.49 -14.60 17.64
CA GLU A 191 -3.73 -14.24 18.30
C GLU A 191 -3.86 -15.09 19.56
N ASP A 192 -4.16 -14.48 20.70
CA ASP A 192 -4.33 -15.16 22.01
C ASP A 192 -3.19 -16.16 22.32
N HIS A 193 -1.94 -15.72 22.13
CA HIS A 193 -0.72 -16.50 22.31
C HIS A 193 -0.55 -17.71 21.36
N GLN A 194 -1.45 -17.90 20.41
CA GLN A 194 -1.36 -18.97 19.40
C GLN A 194 -1.03 -18.38 18.00
N VAL A 195 -0.50 -19.23 17.13
CA VAL A 195 -0.28 -18.88 15.73
C VAL A 195 -1.42 -19.46 14.91
N VAL A 196 -2.28 -18.59 14.41
CA VAL A 196 -3.41 -18.95 13.56
C VAL A 196 -3.14 -18.56 12.10
N THR A 197 -3.80 -19.24 11.18
CA THR A 197 -3.78 -18.85 9.76
C THR A 197 -5.00 -18.01 9.46
N LYS A 198 -4.80 -16.78 8.99
CA LYS A 198 -5.86 -15.90 8.50
C LYS A 198 -5.64 -15.56 7.04
N ALA A 199 -6.72 -15.25 6.34
CA ALA A 199 -6.66 -14.76 4.98
C ALA A 199 -6.69 -13.23 4.94
N ALA A 200 -5.84 -12.66 4.09
CA ALA A 200 -5.97 -11.28 3.65
C ALA A 200 -6.69 -11.29 2.30
N TYR A 201 -7.90 -10.76 2.30
CA TYR A 201 -8.75 -10.64 1.13
C TYR A 201 -8.51 -9.30 0.47
N VAL A 202 -8.26 -9.32 -0.81
CA VAL A 202 -8.02 -8.11 -1.58
C VAL A 202 -8.98 -8.03 -2.77
N ILE A 203 -9.53 -6.86 -3.00
CA ILE A 203 -10.41 -6.58 -4.13
C ILE A 203 -9.77 -5.48 -4.98
N LEU A 204 -9.58 -5.79 -6.25
CA LEU A 204 -9.05 -4.91 -7.27
C LEU A 204 -10.15 -4.60 -8.28
N GLY A 205 -10.45 -3.34 -8.54
CA GLY A 205 -11.31 -2.89 -9.61
C GLY A 205 -10.54 -2.36 -10.81
N ILE A 206 -11.15 -2.41 -11.99
CA ILE A 206 -10.79 -1.59 -13.14
C ILE A 206 -11.97 -0.67 -13.38
N ASN A 207 -11.74 0.65 -13.28
CA ASN A 207 -12.78 1.65 -13.43
C ASN A 207 -13.14 1.91 -14.89
N GLU A 208 -14.11 2.77 -15.15
CA GLU A 208 -14.57 3.10 -16.53
C GLU A 208 -13.48 3.73 -17.39
N ASP A 209 -12.48 4.34 -16.80
CA ASP A 209 -11.30 4.87 -17.49
C ASP A 209 -10.23 3.80 -17.81
N GLY A 210 -10.43 2.56 -17.36
CA GLY A 210 -9.47 1.47 -17.54
C GLY A 210 -8.30 1.50 -16.58
N ILE A 211 -8.38 2.28 -15.52
CA ILE A 211 -7.36 2.38 -14.49
C ILE A 211 -7.63 1.34 -13.39
N LYS A 212 -6.55 0.72 -12.92
CA LYS A 212 -6.62 -0.26 -11.82
C LYS A 212 -6.64 0.44 -10.48
N GLU A 213 -7.50 -0.01 -9.60
CA GLU A 213 -7.62 0.49 -8.24
C GLU A 213 -7.84 -0.64 -7.24
N VAL A 214 -7.14 -0.64 -6.10
CA VAL A 214 -7.45 -1.56 -5.00
C VAL A 214 -8.61 -0.99 -4.20
N LEU A 215 -9.75 -1.67 -4.23
CA LEU A 215 -10.99 -1.21 -3.61
C LEU A 215 -10.99 -1.39 -2.09
N GLY A 216 -10.27 -2.37 -1.61
CA GLY A 216 -10.13 -2.61 -0.17
C GLY A 216 -9.31 -3.84 0.17
N LEU A 217 -9.02 -3.96 1.47
CA LEU A 217 -8.24 -5.03 2.08
C LEU A 217 -8.89 -5.45 3.40
N TRP A 218 -9.25 -6.73 3.53
CA TRP A 218 -9.84 -7.29 4.73
C TRP A 218 -8.98 -8.44 5.25
N VAL A 219 -8.90 -8.58 6.58
CA VAL A 219 -8.19 -9.69 7.23
C VAL A 219 -9.21 -10.44 8.09
N GLY A 220 -9.33 -11.74 7.87
CA GLY A 220 -10.31 -12.57 8.56
C GLY A 220 -9.93 -14.04 8.64
N ALA A 221 -10.57 -14.75 9.57
CA ALA A 221 -10.30 -16.17 9.84
C ALA A 221 -11.18 -17.13 9.02
N SER A 222 -12.31 -16.67 8.44
CA SER A 222 -13.27 -17.56 7.79
C SER A 222 -13.63 -17.10 6.37
N GLU A 223 -13.61 -18.05 5.45
CA GLU A 223 -14.10 -17.93 4.10
C GLU A 223 -15.54 -18.46 4.04
N SER A 224 -16.51 -17.62 4.43
CA SER A 224 -17.92 -17.98 4.36
C SER A 224 -18.69 -17.03 3.46
N ALA A 225 -19.79 -17.50 2.87
CA ALA A 225 -20.68 -16.66 2.08
C ALA A 225 -21.16 -15.42 2.87
N LYS A 226 -21.43 -15.58 4.18
CA LYS A 226 -21.81 -14.47 5.07
C LYS A 226 -20.71 -13.41 5.19
N TYR A 227 -19.45 -13.83 5.29
CA TYR A 227 -18.30 -12.92 5.34
C TYR A 227 -18.20 -12.12 4.04
N TRP A 228 -18.27 -12.81 2.90
CA TRP A 228 -18.22 -12.17 1.58
C TRP A 228 -19.39 -11.23 1.31
N MET A 229 -20.59 -11.59 1.76
CA MET A 229 -21.73 -10.66 1.73
C MET A 229 -21.45 -9.37 2.50
N GLY A 230 -20.81 -9.46 3.67
CA GLY A 230 -20.38 -8.30 4.45
C GLY A 230 -19.41 -7.41 3.66
N VAL A 231 -18.38 -8.00 3.06
CA VAL A 231 -17.38 -7.30 2.23
C VAL A 231 -18.03 -6.62 1.01
N LEU A 232 -18.90 -7.33 0.28
CA LEU A 232 -19.58 -6.78 -0.90
C LEU A 232 -20.59 -5.68 -0.53
N ASN A 233 -21.30 -5.80 0.59
CA ASN A 233 -22.17 -4.75 1.10
C ASN A 233 -21.38 -3.50 1.53
N GLU A 234 -20.18 -3.68 2.10
CA GLU A 234 -19.27 -2.56 2.40
C GLU A 234 -18.88 -1.83 1.10
N LEU A 235 -18.49 -2.55 0.04
CA LEU A 235 -18.22 -1.92 -1.26
C LEU A 235 -19.44 -1.13 -1.77
N LYS A 236 -20.64 -1.70 -1.66
CA LYS A 236 -21.87 -1.04 -2.07
C LYS A 236 -22.17 0.21 -1.25
N SER A 237 -21.94 0.17 0.06
CA SER A 237 -22.11 1.34 0.94
C SER A 237 -21.09 2.45 0.67
N ARG A 238 -19.93 2.11 0.14
CA ARG A 238 -18.89 3.05 -0.28
C ARG A 238 -19.09 3.62 -1.68
N GLY A 239 -20.14 3.23 -2.38
CA GLY A 239 -20.55 3.81 -3.66
C GLY A 239 -20.60 2.86 -4.85
N VAL A 240 -20.03 1.66 -4.79
CA VAL A 240 -20.01 0.72 -5.92
C VAL A 240 -21.43 0.19 -6.18
N GLN A 241 -22.07 0.67 -7.22
CA GLN A 241 -23.42 0.28 -7.58
C GLN A 241 -23.44 -0.80 -8.68
N ASN A 242 -22.56 -0.68 -9.67
CA ASN A 242 -22.53 -1.52 -10.84
C ASN A 242 -21.17 -2.22 -11.00
N VAL A 243 -21.25 -3.53 -11.21
CA VAL A 243 -20.10 -4.37 -11.61
C VAL A 243 -20.62 -5.28 -12.73
N SER A 244 -20.00 -5.22 -13.91
CA SER A 244 -20.40 -6.10 -15.03
C SER A 244 -19.87 -7.52 -14.82
N LEU A 245 -18.61 -7.67 -14.35
CA LEU A 245 -18.01 -8.99 -14.19
C LEU A 245 -17.10 -9.07 -12.95
N PHE A 246 -17.37 -10.07 -12.10
CA PHE A 246 -16.48 -10.50 -11.05
C PHE A 246 -15.56 -11.64 -11.52
N CYS A 247 -14.25 -11.44 -11.42
CA CYS A 247 -13.23 -12.47 -11.63
C CYS A 247 -12.76 -12.98 -10.26
N VAL A 248 -13.10 -14.21 -9.92
CA VAL A 248 -12.92 -14.76 -8.57
C VAL A 248 -12.03 -15.99 -8.57
N ASP A 249 -11.34 -16.23 -7.44
CA ASP A 249 -10.76 -17.52 -7.11
C ASP A 249 -11.88 -18.55 -6.82
N GLY A 250 -11.53 -19.81 -6.73
CA GLY A 250 -12.46 -20.90 -6.42
C GLY A 250 -12.86 -21.01 -4.96
N LEU A 251 -12.89 -19.92 -4.20
CA LEU A 251 -13.26 -19.92 -2.79
C LEU A 251 -14.76 -20.17 -2.60
N THR A 252 -15.08 -20.94 -1.56
CA THR A 252 -16.47 -21.30 -1.23
C THR A 252 -17.28 -20.07 -0.83
N GLY A 253 -18.50 -19.94 -1.35
CA GLY A 253 -19.45 -18.89 -0.99
C GLY A 253 -19.32 -17.58 -1.76
N PHE A 254 -18.38 -17.46 -2.71
CA PHE A 254 -18.30 -16.28 -3.58
C PHE A 254 -19.52 -16.11 -4.47
N LYS A 255 -19.92 -17.17 -5.16
CA LYS A 255 -21.03 -17.13 -6.11
C LYS A 255 -22.31 -16.66 -5.43
N GLU A 256 -22.64 -17.27 -4.30
CA GLU A 256 -23.85 -16.95 -3.54
C GLU A 256 -23.82 -15.50 -3.01
N ALA A 257 -22.68 -15.05 -2.50
CA ALA A 257 -22.52 -13.69 -2.00
C ALA A 257 -22.62 -12.64 -3.11
N ILE A 258 -21.99 -12.88 -4.27
CA ILE A 258 -22.05 -11.97 -5.42
C ILE A 258 -23.48 -11.89 -5.94
N MET A 259 -24.14 -13.01 -6.17
CA MET A 259 -25.52 -13.05 -6.66
C MET A 259 -26.52 -12.36 -5.71
N ALA A 260 -26.27 -12.42 -4.40
CA ALA A 260 -27.12 -11.76 -3.41
C ALA A 260 -26.96 -10.23 -3.41
N VAL A 261 -25.75 -9.70 -3.61
CA VAL A 261 -25.45 -8.25 -3.52
C VAL A 261 -25.48 -7.56 -4.88
N TYR A 262 -24.97 -8.23 -5.92
CA TYR A 262 -24.90 -7.76 -7.31
C TYR A 262 -25.55 -8.76 -8.28
N PRO A 263 -26.88 -8.91 -8.26
CA PRO A 263 -27.59 -9.95 -9.01
C PRO A 263 -27.46 -9.85 -10.53
N LYS A 264 -27.12 -8.68 -11.06
CA LYS A 264 -26.90 -8.46 -12.50
C LYS A 264 -25.45 -8.76 -12.93
N ALA A 265 -24.53 -8.91 -11.97
CA ALA A 265 -23.12 -9.13 -12.29
C ALA A 265 -22.88 -10.57 -12.76
N ARG A 266 -22.08 -10.71 -13.80
CA ARG A 266 -21.58 -12.03 -14.22
C ARG A 266 -20.39 -12.47 -13.37
N ILE A 267 -20.12 -13.75 -13.33
CA ILE A 267 -19.02 -14.33 -12.54
C ILE A 267 -18.14 -15.16 -13.46
N GLN A 268 -16.85 -14.87 -13.47
CA GLN A 268 -15.82 -15.68 -14.10
C GLN A 268 -14.92 -16.29 -13.04
N ARG A 269 -14.91 -17.59 -12.94
CA ARG A 269 -13.92 -18.29 -12.12
C ARG A 269 -12.56 -18.31 -12.81
N CYS A 270 -11.51 -18.04 -12.05
CA CYS A 270 -10.13 -18.00 -12.56
C CYS A 270 -9.68 -19.35 -13.11
N ILE A 271 -9.45 -19.43 -14.41
CA ILE A 271 -8.98 -20.64 -15.10
C ILE A 271 -7.61 -21.12 -14.54
N ILE A 272 -6.71 -20.19 -14.24
CA ILE A 272 -5.39 -20.53 -13.71
C ILE A 272 -5.47 -21.18 -12.32
N HIS A 273 -6.35 -20.65 -11.43
CA HIS A 273 -6.58 -21.27 -10.13
C HIS A 273 -7.24 -22.65 -10.26
N GLN A 274 -8.18 -22.81 -11.17
CA GLN A 274 -8.79 -24.11 -11.49
C GLN A 274 -7.76 -25.13 -11.97
N ILE A 275 -6.87 -24.76 -12.89
CA ILE A 275 -5.78 -25.59 -13.37
C ILE A 275 -4.86 -26.01 -12.21
N ARG A 276 -4.41 -25.04 -11.38
CA ARG A 276 -3.54 -25.32 -10.22
C ARG A 276 -4.20 -26.25 -9.21
N SER A 277 -5.50 -26.08 -8.97
CA SER A 277 -6.27 -26.96 -8.09
C SER A 277 -6.32 -28.39 -8.65
N SER A 278 -6.66 -28.54 -9.92
CA SER A 278 -6.73 -29.85 -10.60
C SER A 278 -5.41 -30.60 -10.58
N THR A 279 -4.29 -29.89 -10.80
CA THR A 279 -2.96 -30.51 -10.85
C THR A 279 -2.46 -31.05 -9.51
N ARG A 280 -3.04 -30.62 -8.37
CA ARG A 280 -2.70 -31.17 -7.05
C ARG A 280 -3.05 -32.66 -6.91
N PHE A 281 -4.02 -33.14 -7.67
CA PHE A 281 -4.49 -34.51 -7.63
C PHE A 281 -3.79 -35.41 -8.65
N VAL A 282 -2.93 -34.85 -9.52
CA VAL A 282 -2.31 -35.55 -10.64
C VAL A 282 -0.88 -35.95 -10.31
N SER A 283 -0.53 -37.20 -10.50
CA SER A 283 0.84 -37.70 -10.30
C SER A 283 1.81 -37.06 -11.29
N TYR A 284 3.07 -36.87 -10.86
CA TYR A 284 4.11 -36.28 -11.70
C TYR A 284 4.28 -36.98 -13.05
N LYS A 285 4.07 -38.30 -13.07
CA LYS A 285 4.16 -39.13 -14.27
C LYS A 285 3.18 -38.71 -15.36
N HIS A 286 1.97 -38.30 -14.97
CA HIS A 286 0.87 -37.99 -15.89
C HIS A 286 0.68 -36.50 -16.13
N ILE A 287 1.31 -35.63 -15.33
CA ILE A 287 1.03 -34.17 -15.33
C ILE A 287 1.20 -33.51 -16.69
N LYS A 288 2.22 -33.93 -17.47
CA LYS A 288 2.45 -33.36 -18.81
C LYS A 288 1.33 -33.68 -19.79
N GLU A 289 0.87 -34.92 -19.79
CA GLU A 289 -0.19 -35.38 -20.67
C GLU A 289 -1.53 -34.83 -20.24
N PHE A 290 -1.84 -34.90 -18.96
CA PHE A 290 -3.02 -34.29 -18.36
C PHE A 290 -3.15 -32.81 -18.71
N MET A 291 -2.08 -32.02 -18.54
CA MET A 291 -2.06 -30.59 -18.88
C MET A 291 -2.18 -30.34 -20.37
N LYS A 292 -1.66 -31.22 -21.22
CA LYS A 292 -1.82 -31.11 -22.68
C LYS A 292 -3.28 -31.28 -23.09
N ASP A 293 -3.96 -32.27 -22.52
CA ASP A 293 -5.35 -32.56 -22.83
C ASP A 293 -6.27 -31.48 -22.24
N LEU A 294 -6.05 -31.09 -20.99
CA LEU A 294 -6.79 -30.00 -20.33
C LEU A 294 -6.66 -28.68 -21.10
N LYS A 295 -5.50 -28.44 -21.72
CA LYS A 295 -5.26 -27.25 -22.52
C LYS A 295 -6.22 -27.14 -23.72
N GLN A 296 -6.66 -28.26 -24.31
CA GLN A 296 -7.62 -28.24 -25.39
C GLN A 296 -9.01 -27.74 -24.93
N VAL A 297 -9.36 -27.99 -23.67
CA VAL A 297 -10.62 -27.52 -23.08
C VAL A 297 -10.60 -25.99 -22.96
N TYR A 298 -9.64 -25.44 -22.21
CA TYR A 298 -9.67 -24.03 -21.87
C TYR A 298 -9.07 -23.09 -22.95
N GLN A 299 -8.48 -23.63 -24.02
CA GLN A 299 -8.02 -22.86 -25.19
C GLN A 299 -8.89 -23.08 -26.42
N ALA A 300 -10.05 -23.70 -26.29
CA ALA A 300 -11.02 -23.84 -27.37
C ALA A 300 -11.49 -22.45 -27.86
N ASN A 301 -11.89 -22.37 -29.12
CA ASN A 301 -12.38 -21.11 -29.70
C ASN A 301 -13.81 -20.80 -29.29
N THR A 302 -14.66 -21.84 -29.15
CA THR A 302 -16.06 -21.74 -28.76
C THR A 302 -16.35 -22.62 -27.55
N GLU A 303 -17.46 -22.33 -26.86
CA GLU A 303 -17.90 -23.13 -25.72
C GLU A 303 -18.26 -24.55 -26.12
N GLU A 304 -18.95 -24.75 -27.27
CA GLU A 304 -19.30 -26.07 -27.76
C GLU A 304 -18.07 -26.94 -28.01
N GLN A 305 -17.03 -26.34 -28.58
CA GLN A 305 -15.75 -27.04 -28.75
C GLN A 305 -15.11 -27.39 -27.41
N ALA A 306 -15.15 -26.45 -26.46
CA ALA A 306 -14.62 -26.67 -25.11
C ALA A 306 -15.36 -27.80 -24.38
N MET A 307 -16.68 -27.85 -24.45
CA MET A 307 -17.49 -28.92 -23.87
C MET A 307 -17.16 -30.29 -24.49
N SER A 308 -17.01 -30.34 -25.82
CA SER A 308 -16.60 -31.59 -26.50
C SER A 308 -15.21 -32.07 -26.03
N GLN A 309 -14.27 -31.13 -25.85
CA GLN A 309 -12.94 -31.44 -25.32
C GLN A 309 -12.98 -31.84 -23.84
N LEU A 310 -13.87 -31.25 -23.03
CA LEU A 310 -14.06 -31.61 -21.64
C LEU A 310 -14.62 -33.02 -21.50
N ALA A 311 -15.59 -33.41 -22.35
CA ALA A 311 -16.11 -34.78 -22.38
C ALA A 311 -14.98 -35.79 -22.72
N ALA A 312 -14.21 -35.53 -23.78
CA ALA A 312 -13.07 -36.37 -24.14
C ALA A 312 -11.99 -36.46 -23.05
N PHE A 313 -11.77 -35.33 -22.34
CA PHE A 313 -10.89 -35.27 -21.19
C PHE A 313 -11.41 -36.14 -20.04
N GLY A 314 -12.72 -36.08 -19.74
CA GLY A 314 -13.40 -36.92 -18.76
C GLY A 314 -13.25 -38.41 -19.08
N GLU A 315 -13.59 -38.85 -20.29
CA GLU A 315 -13.44 -40.25 -20.74
C GLU A 315 -12.05 -40.79 -20.48
N LYS A 316 -11.01 -39.98 -20.67
CA LYS A 316 -9.61 -40.38 -20.52
C LYS A 316 -9.15 -40.39 -19.06
N TRP A 317 -9.54 -39.37 -18.27
CA TRP A 317 -8.91 -39.11 -16.98
C TRP A 317 -9.77 -39.40 -15.76
N GLU A 318 -11.10 -39.52 -15.90
CA GLU A 318 -12.02 -39.65 -14.78
C GLU A 318 -11.70 -40.87 -13.89
N LYS A 319 -11.35 -42.04 -14.50
CA LYS A 319 -11.01 -43.25 -13.75
C LYS A 319 -9.79 -43.07 -12.85
N GLN A 320 -8.84 -42.21 -13.24
CA GLN A 320 -7.58 -42.03 -12.50
C GLN A 320 -7.64 -40.80 -11.60
N TYR A 321 -8.32 -39.76 -12.01
CA TYR A 321 -8.37 -38.45 -11.35
C TYR A 321 -9.78 -37.86 -11.29
N PRO A 322 -10.77 -38.60 -10.70
CA PRO A 322 -12.17 -38.17 -10.71
C PRO A 322 -12.37 -36.78 -10.12
N THR A 323 -11.73 -36.47 -8.99
CA THR A 323 -11.84 -35.15 -8.34
C THR A 323 -11.41 -34.01 -9.25
N ALA A 324 -10.37 -34.22 -10.06
CA ALA A 324 -9.90 -33.20 -10.98
C ALA A 324 -10.88 -32.99 -12.14
N VAL A 325 -11.46 -34.07 -12.70
CA VAL A 325 -12.45 -34.00 -13.79
C VAL A 325 -13.76 -33.37 -13.30
N HIS A 326 -14.37 -33.92 -12.25
CA HIS A 326 -15.63 -33.43 -11.68
C HIS A 326 -15.55 -31.95 -11.27
N SER A 327 -14.38 -31.50 -10.79
CA SER A 327 -14.20 -30.07 -10.46
C SER A 327 -14.33 -29.14 -11.66
N TRP A 328 -14.08 -29.58 -12.91
CA TRP A 328 -14.32 -28.80 -14.12
C TRP A 328 -15.78 -28.87 -14.54
N GLU A 329 -16.41 -30.03 -14.44
CA GLU A 329 -17.81 -30.25 -14.80
C GLU A 329 -18.75 -29.49 -13.88
N GLU A 330 -18.58 -29.60 -12.55
CA GLU A 330 -19.40 -28.95 -11.54
C GLU A 330 -19.32 -27.41 -11.57
N ASN A 331 -18.22 -26.86 -12.04
CA ASN A 331 -18.02 -25.40 -12.08
C ASN A 331 -18.04 -24.86 -13.51
N TRP A 332 -18.47 -25.65 -14.48
CA TRP A 332 -18.44 -25.26 -15.89
C TRP A 332 -19.19 -23.96 -16.16
N ASP A 333 -20.33 -23.75 -15.54
CA ASP A 333 -21.19 -22.56 -15.67
C ASP A 333 -20.47 -21.24 -15.38
N ILE A 334 -19.53 -21.25 -14.43
CA ILE A 334 -18.73 -20.06 -14.07
C ILE A 334 -17.29 -20.10 -14.63
N LEU A 335 -16.86 -21.26 -15.14
CA LEU A 335 -15.59 -21.38 -15.85
C LEU A 335 -15.72 -20.97 -17.30
N SER A 336 -16.86 -21.29 -17.95
CA SER A 336 -17.11 -21.03 -19.37
C SER A 336 -17.52 -19.59 -19.68
N THR A 337 -17.88 -18.79 -18.68
CA THR A 337 -18.36 -17.41 -18.84
C THR A 337 -17.51 -16.57 -19.80
N TYR A 338 -16.19 -16.78 -19.85
CA TYR A 338 -15.33 -16.02 -20.76
C TYR A 338 -15.60 -16.28 -22.24
N PHE A 339 -16.23 -17.40 -22.61
CA PHE A 339 -16.59 -17.67 -24.00
C PHE A 339 -17.66 -16.71 -24.54
N ASP A 340 -18.50 -16.15 -23.67
CA ASP A 340 -19.52 -15.14 -24.04
C ASP A 340 -18.89 -13.82 -24.47
N TYR A 341 -17.62 -13.58 -24.13
CA TYR A 341 -16.98 -12.30 -24.35
C TYR A 341 -16.08 -12.30 -25.59
N PRO A 342 -15.95 -11.14 -26.27
CA PRO A 342 -14.98 -10.93 -27.33
C PRO A 342 -13.54 -11.18 -26.87
N VAL A 343 -12.67 -11.50 -27.83
CA VAL A 343 -11.25 -11.90 -27.56
C VAL A 343 -10.50 -10.87 -26.73
N GLU A 344 -10.76 -9.57 -26.89
CA GLU A 344 -10.05 -8.53 -26.14
C GLU A 344 -10.47 -8.52 -24.66
N ILE A 345 -11.73 -8.73 -24.37
CA ILE A 345 -12.24 -8.86 -22.99
C ILE A 345 -11.73 -10.18 -22.38
N ARG A 346 -11.76 -11.30 -23.14
CA ARG A 346 -11.23 -12.58 -22.68
C ARG A 346 -9.79 -12.46 -22.12
N LYS A 347 -8.94 -11.65 -22.75
CA LYS A 347 -7.54 -11.44 -22.31
C LYS A 347 -7.44 -10.83 -20.91
N ILE A 348 -8.42 -10.03 -20.50
CA ILE A 348 -8.48 -9.43 -19.16
C ILE A 348 -8.96 -10.44 -18.12
N ILE A 349 -10.03 -11.18 -18.44
CA ILE A 349 -10.78 -11.99 -17.48
C ILE A 349 -10.30 -13.44 -17.40
N TYR A 350 -9.68 -13.94 -18.45
CA TYR A 350 -9.14 -15.30 -18.52
C TYR A 350 -8.11 -15.62 -17.43
N THR A 351 -7.33 -14.60 -17.05
CA THR A 351 -6.32 -14.73 -16.01
C THR A 351 -6.51 -13.63 -14.97
N THR A 352 -6.31 -13.95 -13.71
CA THR A 352 -6.22 -12.97 -12.64
C THR A 352 -4.89 -12.22 -12.63
N ASN A 353 -4.23 -12.05 -13.79
CA ASN A 353 -2.93 -11.38 -13.89
C ASN A 353 -2.92 -9.98 -13.26
N ALA A 354 -4.06 -9.28 -13.29
CA ALA A 354 -4.21 -7.98 -12.67
C ALA A 354 -3.93 -8.07 -11.15
N ILE A 355 -4.60 -8.99 -10.46
CA ILE A 355 -4.45 -9.18 -9.01
C ILE A 355 -3.23 -10.03 -8.65
N GLU A 356 -2.77 -10.94 -9.53
CA GLU A 356 -1.52 -11.70 -9.31
C GLU A 356 -0.29 -10.79 -9.20
N GLY A 357 -0.25 -9.69 -9.96
CA GLY A 357 0.79 -8.67 -9.85
C GLY A 357 0.83 -8.04 -8.46
N LEU A 358 -0.33 -7.72 -7.89
CA LEU A 358 -0.48 -7.20 -6.53
C LEU A 358 -0.05 -8.27 -5.50
N ASN A 359 -0.51 -9.50 -5.65
CA ASN A 359 -0.15 -10.62 -4.77
C ASN A 359 1.35 -10.92 -4.78
N ARG A 360 2.02 -10.74 -5.91
CA ARG A 360 3.47 -10.86 -6.01
C ARG A 360 4.17 -9.79 -5.16
N GLN A 361 3.68 -8.56 -5.16
CA GLN A 361 4.22 -7.50 -4.30
C GLN A 361 3.96 -7.81 -2.82
N PHE A 362 2.77 -8.28 -2.47
CA PHE A 362 2.48 -8.71 -1.11
C PHE A 362 3.46 -9.79 -0.64
N ARG A 363 3.65 -10.84 -1.43
CA ARG A 363 4.62 -11.90 -1.11
C ARG A 363 6.06 -11.37 -0.99
N LYS A 364 6.43 -10.38 -1.81
CA LYS A 364 7.76 -9.76 -1.75
C LYS A 364 7.98 -9.06 -0.41
N VAL A 365 7.06 -8.22 0.04
CA VAL A 365 7.20 -7.44 1.29
C VAL A 365 6.97 -8.29 2.54
N THR A 366 6.25 -9.41 2.44
CA THR A 366 5.98 -10.30 3.56
C THR A 366 6.97 -11.47 3.68
N LYS A 367 7.85 -11.66 2.69
CA LYS A 367 8.76 -12.82 2.58
C LYS A 367 9.64 -13.02 3.83
N THR A 368 10.06 -11.93 4.46
CA THR A 368 10.92 -11.96 5.65
C THR A 368 10.17 -12.23 6.96
N LYS A 369 8.82 -12.20 6.92
CA LYS A 369 7.95 -12.35 8.10
C LYS A 369 7.21 -13.68 8.07
N ASN A 370 7.68 -14.62 8.85
CA ASN A 370 7.02 -15.93 8.97
C ASN A 370 5.69 -15.85 9.73
N VAL A 371 5.60 -14.95 10.72
CA VAL A 371 4.41 -14.73 11.57
C VAL A 371 4.26 -13.25 11.85
N PHE A 372 3.07 -12.71 11.68
CA PHE A 372 2.73 -11.35 12.07
C PHE A 372 2.31 -11.28 13.55
N PRO A 373 2.69 -10.23 14.30
CA PRO A 373 2.33 -10.10 15.71
C PRO A 373 0.82 -9.91 15.93
N ASN A 374 0.11 -9.29 14.99
CA ASN A 374 -1.34 -9.06 14.99
C ASN A 374 -1.84 -8.67 13.60
N ASP A 375 -3.17 -8.58 13.44
CA ASP A 375 -3.84 -8.20 12.19
C ASP A 375 -3.42 -6.81 11.69
N ASP A 376 -3.26 -5.84 12.59
CA ASP A 376 -2.90 -4.46 12.23
C ASP A 376 -1.49 -4.36 11.65
N SER A 377 -0.55 -5.18 12.13
CA SER A 377 0.79 -5.27 11.55
C SER A 377 0.77 -5.80 10.12
N LEU A 378 -0.11 -6.75 9.84
CA LEU A 378 -0.33 -7.24 8.48
C LEU A 378 -1.00 -6.15 7.61
N ARG A 379 -2.10 -5.55 8.10
CA ARG A 379 -2.83 -4.47 7.37
C ARG A 379 -1.92 -3.31 6.99
N LYS A 380 -1.13 -2.80 7.93
CA LYS A 380 -0.16 -1.71 7.68
C LYS A 380 0.80 -2.06 6.55
N MET A 381 1.38 -3.26 6.59
CA MET A 381 2.36 -3.68 5.60
C MET A 381 1.75 -3.83 4.21
N LEU A 382 0.58 -4.46 4.12
CA LEU A 382 -0.13 -4.65 2.85
C LEU A 382 -0.62 -3.31 2.29
N TYR A 383 -1.14 -2.41 3.14
CA TYR A 383 -1.52 -1.06 2.76
C TYR A 383 -0.36 -0.28 2.13
N LEU A 384 0.80 -0.26 2.77
CA LEU A 384 1.98 0.41 2.24
C LEU A 384 2.45 -0.20 0.91
N ALA A 385 2.34 -1.52 0.76
CA ALA A 385 2.62 -2.18 -0.52
C ALA A 385 1.60 -1.78 -1.61
N ILE A 386 0.33 -1.60 -1.25
CA ILE A 386 -0.72 -1.09 -2.15
C ILE A 386 -0.37 0.34 -2.58
N GLN A 387 -0.04 1.24 -1.67
CA GLN A 387 0.31 2.63 -1.99
C GLN A 387 1.49 2.71 -2.96
N ASN A 388 2.56 1.95 -2.70
CA ASN A 388 3.74 1.86 -3.57
C ASN A 388 3.42 1.31 -4.97
N LEU A 389 2.42 0.44 -5.10
CA LEU A 389 2.04 -0.13 -6.38
C LEU A 389 1.06 0.78 -7.11
N SER A 390 0.06 1.33 -6.41
CA SER A 390 -0.96 2.22 -6.97
C SER A 390 -0.36 3.48 -7.59
N SER A 391 0.71 4.02 -7.00
CA SER A 391 1.43 5.16 -7.57
C SER A 391 2.03 4.89 -8.96
N ARG A 392 2.17 3.62 -9.34
CA ARG A 392 2.68 3.18 -10.66
C ARG A 392 1.57 2.82 -11.64
N TRP A 393 0.32 2.70 -11.18
CA TRP A 393 -0.84 2.37 -12.01
C TRP A 393 -1.44 3.63 -12.63
N THR A 394 -0.67 4.32 -13.43
CA THR A 394 -1.09 5.55 -14.10
C THR A 394 -1.56 5.33 -15.54
N GLN A 395 -1.37 4.11 -16.05
CA GLN A 395 -1.73 3.78 -17.43
C GLN A 395 -3.01 2.97 -17.50
N ARG A 396 -3.83 3.30 -18.49
CA ARG A 396 -5.04 2.56 -18.84
C ARG A 396 -4.70 1.13 -19.29
N CYS A 397 -5.61 0.20 -19.09
CA CYS A 397 -5.52 -1.12 -19.69
C CYS A 397 -5.40 -1.01 -21.23
N ARG A 398 -4.57 -1.88 -21.81
CA ARG A 398 -4.37 -1.88 -23.27
C ARG A 398 -5.69 -2.14 -24.01
N ASN A 399 -5.92 -1.41 -25.11
CA ASN A 399 -7.13 -1.49 -25.94
C ASN A 399 -8.43 -1.16 -25.18
N TRP A 400 -8.35 -0.35 -24.12
CA TRP A 400 -9.48 -0.10 -23.23
C TRP A 400 -10.71 0.46 -23.94
N ASP A 401 -10.55 1.40 -24.88
CA ASP A 401 -11.68 1.99 -25.59
C ASP A 401 -12.47 0.94 -26.40
N LEU A 402 -11.78 -0.06 -26.98
CA LEU A 402 -12.42 -1.18 -27.64
C LEU A 402 -13.16 -2.07 -26.63
N ILE A 403 -12.53 -2.39 -25.51
CA ILE A 403 -13.06 -3.25 -24.46
C ILE A 403 -14.32 -2.66 -23.84
N ILE A 404 -14.30 -1.39 -23.45
CA ILE A 404 -15.45 -0.75 -22.79
C ILE A 404 -16.63 -0.58 -23.75
N ASN A 405 -16.37 -0.28 -25.03
CA ASN A 405 -17.41 -0.21 -26.03
C ASN A 405 -18.06 -1.57 -26.29
N GLN A 406 -17.28 -2.64 -26.40
CA GLN A 406 -17.80 -4.00 -26.54
C GLN A 406 -18.64 -4.41 -25.33
N LEU A 407 -18.19 -4.08 -24.12
CA LEU A 407 -18.93 -4.38 -22.90
C LEU A 407 -20.26 -3.63 -22.85
N ARG A 408 -20.29 -2.34 -23.19
CA ARG A 408 -21.52 -1.53 -23.26
C ARG A 408 -22.53 -2.07 -24.26
N ILE A 409 -22.05 -2.56 -25.42
CA ILE A 409 -22.93 -3.20 -26.41
C ILE A 409 -23.55 -4.48 -25.83
N MET A 410 -22.76 -5.28 -25.11
CA MET A 410 -23.29 -6.51 -24.50
C MET A 410 -24.30 -6.19 -23.39
N ASP A 411 -23.98 -5.25 -22.50
CA ASP A 411 -24.87 -4.84 -21.40
C ASP A 411 -26.21 -4.28 -21.95
N SER A 412 -26.17 -3.49 -23.03
CA SER A 412 -27.41 -2.94 -23.67
C SER A 412 -28.24 -3.98 -24.45
N SER A 413 -27.70 -5.13 -24.80
CA SER A 413 -28.44 -6.21 -25.46
C SER A 413 -29.15 -7.16 -24.47
N GLU A 414 -28.87 -7.02 -23.17
CA GLU A 414 -29.49 -7.81 -22.10
C GLU A 414 -30.62 -7.06 -21.34
N GLU A 415 -30.79 -5.74 -21.60
CA GLU A 415 -31.95 -4.94 -21.15
C GLU A 415 -33.14 -5.08 -22.10
#